data_c9c2a48c9e3353de3ce011ce6c516638
#
_entry.id   c9c2a48c9e3353de3ce011ce6c516638
#
_cell.length_a   1.000
_cell.length_b   1.000
_cell.length_c   1.000
_cell.angle_alpha   90.00
_cell.angle_beta   90.00
_cell.angle_gamma   90.00
#
_symmetry.space_group_name_H-M   'P 1'
#
loop_
_entity.id
_entity.type
_entity.pdbx_description
1 polymer ?
#
loop_
_entity_poly.entity_id
_entity_poly.type
_entity_poly.pdbx_seq_one_letter_code
_entity_poly.pdbx_strand_id
1 'polypeptide(L)'
;MMLISGLLSIAVIGVLFFNMLNYVNKVNASDQAVKVCRINVTAAARNVREMALNPDKSTYEDYEQDAKTLLEDIDVQLKTIKKAGIVPEDQYNEYSKALSDWANTGYSIMDKIKAGQKDGAVDQIINECTPKLNKTVELAKEIDKLTDERSLQAVVSTYVCAAVGLIVIIICLTCAWRLTKRTGKIVLDTILEPLHAIEDVAKELTE
;
A
#
# COMPACT_ATOMS: atom_id res chain seq x y z
N MET A 1 -22.37 29.71 -13.48
CA MET A 1 -22.73 28.31 -13.09
C MET A 1 -21.79 27.27 -13.70
N MET A 2 -21.42 27.29 -14.99
CA MET A 2 -20.58 26.27 -15.62
C MET A 2 -19.15 26.16 -15.07
N LEU A 3 -18.50 27.27 -14.77
CA LEU A 3 -17.16 27.27 -14.16
C LEU A 3 -17.17 26.59 -12.77
N ILE A 4 -18.24 26.78 -12.00
CA ILE A 4 -18.40 26.20 -10.67
C ILE A 4 -18.60 24.68 -10.77
N SER A 5 -19.39 24.19 -11.73
CA SER A 5 -19.59 22.73 -11.92
C SER A 5 -18.33 22.05 -12.43
N GLY A 6 -17.54 22.69 -13.29
CA GLY A 6 -16.26 22.18 -13.77
C GLY A 6 -15.22 22.08 -12.63
N LEU A 7 -15.11 23.12 -11.80
CA LEU A 7 -14.26 23.11 -10.62
C LEU A 7 -14.67 22.03 -9.60
N LEU A 8 -15.97 21.86 -9.38
CA LEU A 8 -16.49 20.83 -8.48
C LEU A 8 -16.15 19.41 -9.00
N SER A 9 -16.28 19.16 -10.29
CA SER A 9 -15.94 17.87 -10.90
C SER A 9 -14.45 17.56 -10.77
N ILE A 10 -13.57 18.54 -11.00
CA ILE A 10 -12.11 18.38 -10.83
C ILE A 10 -11.79 18.09 -9.37
N ALA A 11 -12.41 18.78 -8.41
CA ALA A 11 -12.21 18.55 -6.99
C ALA A 11 -12.63 17.12 -6.58
N VAL A 12 -13.77 16.63 -7.03
CA VAL A 12 -14.25 15.27 -6.76
C VAL A 12 -13.29 14.22 -7.34
N ILE A 13 -12.87 14.39 -8.60
CA ILE A 13 -11.88 13.48 -9.21
C ILE A 13 -10.56 13.48 -8.43
N GLY A 14 -10.09 14.66 -8.01
CA GLY A 14 -8.88 14.80 -7.21
C GLY A 14 -8.97 14.06 -5.87
N VAL A 15 -10.10 14.16 -5.16
CA VAL A 15 -10.32 13.45 -3.90
C VAL A 15 -10.37 11.93 -4.10
N LEU A 16 -11.05 11.45 -5.15
CA LEU A 16 -11.12 10.03 -5.47
C LEU A 16 -9.72 9.47 -5.80
N PHE A 17 -8.94 10.19 -6.59
CA PHE A 17 -7.59 9.80 -6.96
C PHE A 17 -6.65 9.77 -5.74
N PHE A 18 -6.75 10.77 -4.86
CA PHE A 18 -5.98 10.81 -3.61
C PHE A 18 -6.30 9.63 -2.69
N ASN A 19 -7.58 9.33 -2.50
CA ASN A 19 -8.01 8.18 -1.69
C ASN A 19 -7.49 6.86 -2.25
N MET A 20 -7.45 6.74 -3.55
CA MET A 20 -6.96 5.57 -4.24
C MET A 20 -5.45 5.40 -4.11
N LEU A 21 -4.67 6.47 -4.29
CA LEU A 21 -3.22 6.45 -4.04
C LEU A 21 -2.90 6.05 -2.60
N ASN A 22 -3.67 6.57 -1.64
CA ASN A 22 -3.52 6.20 -0.24
C ASN A 22 -3.80 4.71 0.00
N TYR A 23 -4.80 4.14 -0.67
CA TYR A 23 -5.09 2.71 -0.60
C TYR A 23 -3.95 1.87 -1.20
N VAL A 24 -3.43 2.23 -2.38
CA VAL A 24 -2.27 1.56 -3.01
C VAL A 24 -1.06 1.58 -2.09
N ASN A 25 -0.76 2.73 -1.48
CA ASN A 25 0.36 2.85 -0.56
C ASN A 25 0.20 1.95 0.68
N LYS A 26 -1.01 1.82 1.21
CA LYS A 26 -1.30 0.91 2.33
C LYS A 26 -1.12 -0.55 1.95
N VAL A 27 -1.59 -0.95 0.76
CA VAL A 27 -1.41 -2.32 0.26
C VAL A 27 0.08 -2.63 0.11
N ASN A 28 0.85 -1.76 -0.54
CA ASN A 28 2.28 -1.95 -0.73
C ASN A 28 3.05 -2.00 0.60
N ALA A 29 2.71 -1.13 1.55
CA ALA A 29 3.33 -1.14 2.87
C ALA A 29 3.05 -2.45 3.62
N SER A 30 1.82 -2.97 3.54
CA SER A 30 1.45 -4.25 4.15
C SER A 30 2.19 -5.42 3.50
N ASP A 31 2.23 -5.46 2.18
CA ASP A 31 2.93 -6.48 1.40
C ASP A 31 4.43 -6.55 1.73
N GLN A 32 5.11 -5.40 1.70
CA GLN A 32 6.52 -5.32 2.06
C GLN A 32 6.76 -5.75 3.51
N ALA A 33 5.93 -5.31 4.45
CA ALA A 33 6.07 -5.67 5.85
C ALA A 33 5.94 -7.18 6.10
N VAL A 34 5.01 -7.87 5.43
CA VAL A 34 4.86 -9.33 5.51
C VAL A 34 6.09 -10.05 4.95
N LYS A 35 6.60 -9.60 3.80
CA LYS A 35 7.82 -10.15 3.18
C LYS A 35 9.05 -9.99 4.10
N VAL A 36 9.20 -8.82 4.73
CA VAL A 36 10.27 -8.57 5.71
C VAL A 36 10.12 -9.48 6.94
N CYS A 37 8.90 -9.61 7.51
CA CYS A 37 8.66 -10.55 8.62
C CYS A 37 9.09 -11.98 8.26
N ARG A 38 8.75 -12.46 7.06
CA ARG A 38 9.11 -13.81 6.59
C ARG A 38 10.63 -13.99 6.45
N ILE A 39 11.33 -12.99 5.96
CA ILE A 39 12.80 -13.00 5.86
C ILE A 39 13.40 -13.03 7.26
N ASN A 40 12.95 -12.16 8.14
CA ASN A 40 13.51 -12.01 9.48
C ASN A 40 13.26 -13.24 10.36
N VAL A 41 12.07 -13.83 10.32
CA VAL A 41 11.79 -15.06 11.07
C VAL A 41 12.67 -16.22 10.61
N THR A 42 12.93 -16.32 9.32
CA THR A 42 13.80 -17.35 8.75
C THR A 42 15.26 -17.12 9.14
N ALA A 43 15.73 -15.86 9.11
CA ALA A 43 17.09 -15.49 9.50
C ALA A 43 17.30 -15.69 11.02
N ALA A 44 16.35 -15.28 11.84
CA ALA A 44 16.41 -15.51 13.30
C ALA A 44 16.42 -17.01 13.63
N ALA A 45 15.60 -17.83 12.93
CA ALA A 45 15.64 -19.28 13.08
C ALA A 45 16.99 -19.89 12.71
N ARG A 46 17.67 -19.32 11.70
CA ARG A 46 19.03 -19.75 11.34
C ARG A 46 20.01 -19.41 12.48
N ASN A 47 19.97 -18.20 13.02
CA ASN A 47 20.86 -17.79 14.12
C ASN A 47 20.68 -18.69 15.34
N VAL A 48 19.45 -19.06 15.71
CA VAL A 48 19.19 -20.00 16.81
C VAL A 48 19.79 -21.39 16.54
N ARG A 49 19.71 -21.87 15.29
CA ARG A 49 20.32 -23.16 14.89
C ARG A 49 21.85 -23.10 14.89
N GLU A 50 22.43 -22.04 14.36
CA GLU A 50 23.87 -21.83 14.35
C GLU A 50 24.42 -21.81 15.80
N MET A 51 23.75 -21.11 16.70
CA MET A 51 24.08 -21.09 18.13
C MET A 51 24.05 -22.50 18.74
N ALA A 52 23.07 -23.35 18.36
CA ALA A 52 22.98 -24.72 18.84
C ALA A 52 24.08 -25.64 18.31
N LEU A 53 24.50 -25.43 17.05
CA LEU A 53 25.47 -26.26 16.35
C LEU A 53 26.91 -25.83 16.61
N ASN A 54 27.16 -24.53 16.85
CA ASN A 54 28.50 -24.01 17.05
C ASN A 54 29.09 -24.49 18.42
N PRO A 55 30.29 -25.09 18.45
CA PRO A 55 30.97 -25.45 19.65
C PRO A 55 31.59 -24.25 20.38
N ASP A 56 31.85 -23.14 19.67
CA ASP A 56 32.46 -21.93 20.20
C ASP A 56 31.43 -21.06 20.92
N LYS A 57 31.45 -21.09 22.24
CA LYS A 57 30.55 -20.32 23.08
C LYS A 57 30.77 -18.82 22.99
N SER A 58 31.94 -18.36 22.52
CA SER A 58 32.25 -16.92 22.42
C SER A 58 31.37 -16.23 21.37
N THR A 59 30.79 -16.97 20.42
CA THR A 59 29.91 -16.45 19.36
C THR A 59 28.42 -16.43 19.74
N TYR A 60 28.06 -16.99 20.93
CA TYR A 60 26.65 -17.11 21.30
C TYR A 60 25.95 -15.76 21.51
N GLU A 61 26.68 -14.78 22.06
CA GLU A 61 26.15 -13.44 22.26
C GLU A 61 25.82 -12.76 20.92
N ASP A 62 26.66 -12.95 19.90
CA ASP A 62 26.45 -12.38 18.56
C ASP A 62 25.20 -12.98 17.89
N TYR A 63 25.05 -14.32 17.91
CA TYR A 63 23.87 -14.99 17.37
C TYR A 63 22.59 -14.61 18.11
N GLU A 64 22.65 -14.48 19.44
CA GLU A 64 21.51 -14.05 20.24
C GLU A 64 21.12 -12.61 19.93
N GLN A 65 22.09 -11.70 19.84
CA GLN A 65 21.85 -10.29 19.53
C GLN A 65 21.26 -10.12 18.14
N ASP A 66 21.81 -10.82 17.16
CA ASP A 66 21.28 -10.82 15.78
C ASP A 66 19.84 -11.33 15.73
N ALA A 67 19.55 -12.45 16.43
CA ALA A 67 18.20 -12.98 16.52
C ALA A 67 17.23 -11.98 17.18
N LYS A 68 17.62 -11.32 18.26
CA LYS A 68 16.82 -10.30 18.94
C LYS A 68 16.53 -9.11 18.03
N THR A 69 17.53 -8.59 17.34
CA THR A 69 17.37 -7.47 16.41
C THR A 69 16.36 -7.79 15.29
N LEU A 70 16.40 -9.01 14.74
CA LEU A 70 15.44 -9.47 13.74
C LEU A 70 14.03 -9.59 14.31
N LEU A 71 13.88 -10.03 15.56
CA LEU A 71 12.59 -10.13 16.24
C LEU A 71 12.01 -8.73 16.55
N GLU A 72 12.83 -7.78 16.95
CA GLU A 72 12.42 -6.38 17.15
C GLU A 72 11.92 -5.74 15.85
N ASP A 73 12.58 -6.02 14.72
CA ASP A 73 12.10 -5.54 13.42
C ASP A 73 10.78 -6.20 13.02
N ILE A 74 10.57 -7.49 13.31
CA ILE A 74 9.28 -8.16 13.12
C ILE A 74 8.16 -7.42 13.85
N ASP A 75 8.39 -6.97 15.07
CA ASP A 75 7.39 -6.20 15.84
C ASP A 75 7.07 -4.85 15.19
N VAL A 76 8.06 -4.19 14.59
CA VAL A 76 7.86 -2.96 13.81
C VAL A 76 7.01 -3.23 12.57
N GLN A 77 7.32 -4.32 11.85
CA GLN A 77 6.58 -4.70 10.64
C GLN A 77 5.14 -5.12 10.96
N LEU A 78 4.90 -5.84 12.05
CA LEU A 78 3.55 -6.18 12.52
C LEU A 78 2.70 -4.92 12.79
N LYS A 79 3.28 -3.89 13.42
CA LYS A 79 2.61 -2.59 13.59
C LYS A 79 2.27 -1.94 12.27
N THR A 80 3.15 -2.06 11.26
CA THR A 80 2.93 -1.54 9.91
C THR A 80 1.76 -2.26 9.23
N ILE A 81 1.71 -3.60 9.29
CA ILE A 81 0.61 -4.41 8.75
C ILE A 81 -0.72 -4.01 9.42
N LYS A 82 -0.74 -3.90 10.74
CA LYS A 82 -1.94 -3.48 11.48
C LYS A 82 -2.41 -2.09 11.10
N LYS A 83 -1.48 -1.12 11.01
CA LYS A 83 -1.77 0.28 10.65
C LYS A 83 -2.30 0.40 9.21
N ALA A 84 -1.81 -0.42 8.30
CA ALA A 84 -2.28 -0.44 6.92
C ALA A 84 -3.76 -0.86 6.83
N GLY A 85 -4.21 -1.78 7.68
CA GLY A 85 -5.61 -2.23 7.75
C GLY A 85 -6.07 -2.97 6.50
N ILE A 86 -5.14 -3.61 5.77
CA ILE A 86 -5.40 -4.35 4.53
C ILE A 86 -5.66 -5.83 4.84
N VAL A 87 -4.91 -6.38 5.78
CA VAL A 87 -5.07 -7.75 6.25
C VAL A 87 -6.27 -7.83 7.19
N PRO A 88 -7.20 -8.79 7.01
CA PRO A 88 -8.30 -9.04 7.93
C PRO A 88 -7.78 -9.24 9.35
N GLU A 89 -8.55 -8.77 10.34
CA GLU A 89 -8.11 -8.76 11.73
C GLU A 89 -7.87 -10.16 12.30
N ASP A 90 -8.68 -11.13 11.91
CA ASP A 90 -8.53 -12.53 12.28
C ASP A 90 -7.22 -13.13 11.76
N GLN A 91 -6.91 -12.92 10.47
CA GLN A 91 -5.64 -13.38 9.87
C GLN A 91 -4.44 -12.65 10.48
N TYR A 92 -4.54 -11.34 10.72
CA TYR A 92 -3.50 -10.60 11.41
C TYR A 92 -3.23 -11.16 12.82
N ASN A 93 -4.28 -11.41 13.59
CA ASN A 93 -4.17 -11.92 14.96
C ASN A 93 -3.58 -13.34 14.97
N GLU A 94 -3.99 -14.21 14.05
CA GLU A 94 -3.43 -15.55 13.93
C GLU A 94 -1.93 -15.51 13.57
N TYR A 95 -1.56 -14.68 12.60
CA TYR A 95 -0.17 -14.49 12.18
C TYR A 95 0.70 -13.92 13.30
N SER A 96 0.25 -12.83 13.94
CA SER A 96 0.95 -12.21 15.07
C SER A 96 1.14 -13.18 16.24
N LYS A 97 0.11 -13.98 16.55
CA LYS A 97 0.19 -15.01 17.57
C LYS A 97 1.21 -16.10 17.20
N ALA A 98 1.19 -16.59 15.96
CA ALA A 98 2.13 -17.61 15.49
C ALA A 98 3.57 -17.12 15.56
N LEU A 99 3.85 -15.86 15.20
CA LEU A 99 5.15 -15.23 15.33
C LEU A 99 5.61 -15.15 16.81
N SER A 100 4.72 -14.71 17.69
CA SER A 100 5.01 -14.62 19.13
C SER A 100 5.29 -16.01 19.75
N ASP A 101 4.45 -17.00 19.42
CA ASP A 101 4.61 -18.39 19.91
C ASP A 101 5.93 -19.00 19.41
N TRP A 102 6.34 -18.68 18.18
CA TRP A 102 7.62 -19.10 17.63
C TRP A 102 8.80 -18.38 18.30
N ALA A 103 8.74 -17.05 18.48
CA ALA A 103 9.77 -16.25 19.13
C ALA A 103 10.03 -16.71 20.56
N ASN A 104 8.97 -16.95 21.34
CA ASN A 104 9.08 -17.47 22.71
C ASN A 104 9.79 -18.84 22.74
N THR A 105 9.53 -19.70 21.77
CA THR A 105 10.24 -20.98 21.63
C THR A 105 11.72 -20.75 21.31
N GLY A 106 12.03 -19.79 20.42
CA GLY A 106 13.41 -19.40 20.10
C GLY A 106 14.20 -18.91 21.32
N TYR A 107 13.59 -18.04 22.14
CA TYR A 107 14.22 -17.59 23.40
C TYR A 107 14.49 -18.75 24.36
N SER A 108 13.51 -19.64 24.56
CA SER A 108 13.69 -20.84 25.40
C SER A 108 14.83 -21.72 24.92
N ILE A 109 15.00 -21.87 23.61
CA ILE A 109 16.10 -22.65 23.01
C ILE A 109 17.44 -21.97 23.30
N MET A 110 17.57 -20.67 23.09
CA MET A 110 18.80 -19.91 23.34
C MET A 110 19.21 -20.00 24.82
N ASP A 111 18.25 -19.93 25.74
CA ASP A 111 18.50 -20.10 27.17
C ASP A 111 19.02 -21.51 27.52
N LYS A 112 18.45 -22.56 26.94
CA LYS A 112 18.92 -23.93 27.09
C LYS A 112 20.37 -24.11 26.58
N ILE A 113 20.68 -23.51 25.43
CA ILE A 113 22.03 -23.57 24.84
C ILE A 113 23.04 -22.92 25.79
N LYS A 114 22.72 -21.72 26.31
CA LYS A 114 23.57 -21.01 27.30
C LYS A 114 23.77 -21.80 28.60
N ALA A 115 22.71 -22.49 29.04
CA ALA A 115 22.76 -23.37 30.20
C ALA A 115 23.52 -24.69 29.94
N GLY A 116 24.01 -24.93 28.72
CA GLY A 116 24.73 -26.16 28.36
C GLY A 116 23.84 -27.37 28.07
N GLN A 117 22.52 -27.19 27.99
CA GLN A 117 21.52 -28.23 27.74
C GLN A 117 21.33 -28.44 26.24
N LYS A 118 22.41 -28.73 25.50
CA LYS A 118 22.39 -28.80 24.03
C LYS A 118 21.40 -29.82 23.46
N ASP A 119 21.36 -31.03 24.01
CA ASP A 119 20.47 -32.07 23.52
C ASP A 119 19.00 -31.67 23.65
N GLY A 120 18.61 -31.06 24.78
CA GLY A 120 17.28 -30.54 24.99
C GLY A 120 16.94 -29.32 24.08
N ALA A 121 17.96 -28.52 23.73
CA ALA A 121 17.79 -27.43 22.78
C ALA A 121 17.58 -27.97 21.35
N VAL A 122 18.36 -28.97 20.93
CA VAL A 122 18.20 -29.61 19.60
C VAL A 122 16.87 -30.32 19.48
N ASP A 123 16.43 -31.03 20.51
CA ASP A 123 15.10 -31.67 20.54
C ASP A 123 13.98 -30.63 20.37
N GLN A 124 14.08 -29.52 21.09
CA GLN A 124 13.09 -28.44 20.99
C GLN A 124 13.12 -27.73 19.64
N ILE A 125 14.29 -27.59 18.98
CA ILE A 125 14.40 -27.08 17.61
C ILE A 125 13.61 -27.96 16.64
N ILE A 126 13.78 -29.27 16.75
CA ILE A 126 13.18 -30.22 15.83
C ILE A 126 11.65 -30.34 16.07
N ASN A 127 11.25 -30.51 17.31
CA ASN A 127 9.90 -30.93 17.65
C ASN A 127 8.94 -29.76 17.91
N GLU A 128 9.47 -28.55 18.24
CA GLU A 128 8.62 -27.39 18.51
C GLU A 128 8.92 -26.22 17.59
N CYS A 129 10.20 -25.76 17.50
CA CYS A 129 10.56 -24.55 16.80
C CYS A 129 10.32 -24.68 15.29
N THR A 130 10.73 -25.79 14.69
CA THR A 130 10.58 -26.00 13.22
C THR A 130 9.11 -26.10 12.79
N PRO A 131 8.22 -26.88 13.48
CA PRO A 131 6.78 -26.86 13.15
C PRO A 131 6.15 -25.46 13.30
N LYS A 132 6.47 -24.71 14.35
CA LYS A 132 5.96 -23.34 14.56
C LYS A 132 6.48 -22.39 13.48
N LEU A 133 7.77 -22.50 13.09
CA LEU A 133 8.31 -21.74 11.96
C LEU A 133 7.55 -22.00 10.66
N ASN A 134 7.31 -23.27 10.35
CA ASN A 134 6.58 -23.66 9.14
C ASN A 134 5.16 -23.06 9.14
N LYS A 135 4.45 -23.16 10.27
CA LYS A 135 3.12 -22.52 10.41
C LYS A 135 3.20 -21.01 10.18
N THR A 136 4.16 -20.34 10.76
CA THR A 136 4.36 -18.90 10.61
C THR A 136 4.62 -18.52 9.15
N VAL A 137 5.46 -19.29 8.45
CA VAL A 137 5.76 -19.08 7.02
C VAL A 137 4.54 -19.35 6.14
N GLU A 138 3.71 -20.34 6.46
CA GLU A 138 2.47 -20.60 5.73
C GLU A 138 1.47 -19.45 5.87
N LEU A 139 1.24 -18.97 7.08
CA LEU A 139 0.38 -17.80 7.31
C LEU A 139 0.91 -16.54 6.60
N ALA A 140 2.22 -16.34 6.59
CA ALA A 140 2.82 -15.25 5.83
C ALA A 140 2.54 -15.37 4.32
N LYS A 141 2.61 -16.58 3.75
CA LYS A 141 2.28 -16.81 2.32
C LYS A 141 0.81 -16.55 2.00
N GLU A 142 -0.10 -16.89 2.91
CA GLU A 142 -1.52 -16.59 2.75
C GLU A 142 -1.77 -15.09 2.72
N ILE A 143 -1.10 -14.33 3.61
CA ILE A 143 -1.18 -12.87 3.63
C ILE A 143 -0.51 -12.27 2.40
N ASP A 144 0.67 -12.76 1.98
CA ASP A 144 1.33 -12.36 0.72
C ASP A 144 0.36 -12.48 -0.47
N LYS A 145 -0.29 -13.64 -0.61
CA LYS A 145 -1.26 -13.86 -1.69
C LYS A 145 -2.42 -12.86 -1.64
N LEU A 146 -2.96 -12.61 -0.46
CA LEU A 146 -4.03 -11.63 -0.26
C LEU A 146 -3.58 -10.21 -0.61
N THR A 147 -2.38 -9.81 -0.22
CA THR A 147 -1.83 -8.47 -0.51
C THR A 147 -1.49 -8.32 -2.00
N ASP A 148 -0.98 -9.36 -2.65
CA ASP A 148 -0.72 -9.39 -4.10
C ASP A 148 -2.04 -9.23 -4.90
N GLU A 149 -3.10 -9.96 -4.53
CA GLU A 149 -4.42 -9.85 -5.17
C GLU A 149 -5.01 -8.44 -4.98
N ARG A 150 -4.90 -7.86 -3.80
CA ARG A 150 -5.36 -6.49 -3.53
C ARG A 150 -4.51 -5.43 -4.23
N SER A 151 -3.22 -5.66 -4.38
CA SER A 151 -2.32 -4.79 -5.14
C SER A 151 -2.72 -4.76 -6.61
N LEU A 152 -2.94 -5.92 -7.21
CA LEU A 152 -3.40 -6.02 -8.59
C LEU A 152 -4.74 -5.31 -8.80
N GLN A 153 -5.72 -5.55 -7.93
CA GLN A 153 -7.02 -4.87 -7.97
C GLN A 153 -6.88 -3.35 -7.83
N ALA A 154 -6.02 -2.89 -6.93
CA ALA A 154 -5.77 -1.47 -6.73
C ALA A 154 -5.16 -0.83 -7.98
N VAL A 155 -4.18 -1.47 -8.62
CA VAL A 155 -3.55 -1.01 -9.86
C VAL A 155 -4.58 -0.92 -11.00
N VAL A 156 -5.34 -2.00 -11.24
CA VAL A 156 -6.39 -2.04 -12.28
C VAL A 156 -7.42 -0.95 -12.03
N SER A 157 -7.91 -0.81 -10.81
CA SER A 157 -8.89 0.20 -10.43
C SER A 157 -8.33 1.62 -10.62
N THR A 158 -7.02 1.86 -10.39
CA THR A 158 -6.35 3.14 -10.67
C THR A 158 -6.41 3.50 -12.15
N TYR A 159 -6.07 2.54 -13.02
CA TYR A 159 -6.13 2.77 -14.47
C TYR A 159 -7.56 3.03 -14.96
N VAL A 160 -8.54 2.28 -14.45
CA VAL A 160 -9.95 2.50 -14.78
C VAL A 160 -10.43 3.89 -14.35
N CYS A 161 -10.14 4.31 -13.13
CA CYS A 161 -10.49 5.64 -12.63
C CYS A 161 -9.80 6.75 -13.42
N ALA A 162 -8.52 6.59 -13.78
CA ALA A 162 -7.80 7.55 -14.61
C ALA A 162 -8.44 7.67 -16.02
N ALA A 163 -8.78 6.56 -16.65
CA ALA A 163 -9.43 6.54 -17.96
C ALA A 163 -10.81 7.22 -17.92
N VAL A 164 -11.64 6.89 -16.93
CA VAL A 164 -12.94 7.53 -16.73
C VAL A 164 -12.81 9.03 -16.50
N GLY A 165 -11.85 9.44 -15.64
CA GLY A 165 -11.56 10.85 -15.38
C GLY A 165 -11.17 11.60 -16.65
N LEU A 166 -10.36 11.00 -17.51
CA LEU A 166 -9.92 11.59 -18.78
C LEU A 166 -11.09 11.75 -19.76
N ILE A 167 -11.98 10.76 -19.84
CA ILE A 167 -13.21 10.84 -20.66
C ILE A 167 -14.11 11.98 -20.18
N VAL A 168 -14.31 12.12 -18.87
CA VAL A 168 -15.13 13.20 -18.29
C VAL A 168 -14.53 14.58 -18.62
N ILE A 169 -13.20 14.74 -18.52
CA ILE A 169 -12.52 15.99 -18.88
C ILE A 169 -12.75 16.31 -20.37
N ILE A 170 -12.60 15.34 -21.26
CA ILE A 170 -12.82 15.55 -22.71
C ILE A 170 -14.27 15.97 -22.99
N ILE A 171 -15.25 15.33 -22.35
CA ILE A 171 -16.67 15.70 -22.48
C ILE A 171 -16.89 17.13 -21.99
N CYS A 172 -16.36 17.52 -20.84
CA CYS A 172 -16.47 18.88 -20.31
C CYS A 172 -15.85 19.92 -21.24
N LEU A 173 -14.67 19.65 -21.80
CA LEU A 173 -14.00 20.56 -22.74
C LEU A 173 -14.78 20.71 -24.06
N THR A 174 -15.32 19.63 -24.60
CA THR A 174 -16.13 19.67 -25.82
C THR A 174 -17.44 20.42 -25.61
N CYS A 175 -18.11 20.24 -24.47
CA CYS A 175 -19.29 20.99 -24.10
C CYS A 175 -18.98 22.49 -23.94
N ALA A 176 -17.90 22.83 -23.23
CA ALA A 176 -17.46 24.22 -23.05
C ALA A 176 -17.18 24.88 -24.38
N TRP A 177 -16.46 24.21 -25.30
CA TRP A 177 -16.21 24.74 -26.66
C TRP A 177 -17.48 24.98 -27.46
N ARG A 178 -18.41 24.01 -27.46
CA ARG A 178 -19.70 24.18 -28.18
C ARG A 178 -20.49 25.37 -27.65
N LEU A 179 -20.50 25.56 -26.34
CA LEU A 179 -21.19 26.69 -25.69
C LEU A 179 -20.52 28.03 -26.02
N THR A 180 -19.18 28.10 -25.98
CA THR A 180 -18.43 29.31 -26.35
C THR A 180 -18.71 29.71 -27.80
N LYS A 181 -18.68 28.73 -28.72
CA LYS A 181 -19.05 28.98 -30.13
C LYS A 181 -20.48 29.48 -30.28
N ARG A 182 -21.46 28.88 -29.55
CA ARG A 182 -22.85 29.28 -29.61
C ARG A 182 -23.07 30.69 -29.05
N THR A 183 -22.44 31.02 -27.92
CA THR A 183 -22.50 32.34 -27.32
C THR A 183 -21.83 33.39 -28.22
N GLY A 184 -20.69 33.09 -28.81
CA GLY A 184 -20.00 33.97 -29.75
C GLY A 184 -20.83 34.27 -30.97
N LYS A 185 -21.54 33.25 -31.54
CA LYS A 185 -22.45 33.47 -32.67
C LYS A 185 -23.65 34.37 -32.31
N ILE A 186 -24.27 34.13 -31.11
CA ILE A 186 -25.38 34.97 -30.65
C ILE A 186 -24.94 36.43 -30.47
N VAL A 187 -23.74 36.66 -29.89
CA VAL A 187 -23.19 38.01 -29.72
C VAL A 187 -22.92 38.68 -31.07
N LEU A 188 -22.38 37.93 -32.04
CA LEU A 188 -22.14 38.43 -33.40
C LEU A 188 -23.45 38.84 -34.09
N ASP A 189 -24.42 37.93 -34.12
CA ASP A 189 -25.71 38.11 -34.85
C ASP A 189 -26.60 39.17 -34.15
N THR A 190 -26.54 39.27 -32.79
CA THR A 190 -27.50 40.12 -32.07
C THR A 190 -26.97 41.51 -31.75
N ILE A 191 -25.65 41.69 -31.65
CA ILE A 191 -25.03 42.93 -31.22
C ILE A 191 -24.15 43.57 -32.29
N LEU A 192 -23.26 42.81 -32.92
CA LEU A 192 -22.30 43.35 -33.88
C LEU A 192 -22.89 43.66 -35.23
N GLU A 193 -23.73 42.78 -35.80
CA GLU A 193 -24.38 43.07 -37.09
C GLU A 193 -25.28 44.31 -37.07
N PRO A 194 -26.19 44.47 -36.07
CA PRO A 194 -26.99 45.70 -35.99
C PRO A 194 -26.14 46.96 -35.74
N LEU A 195 -25.01 46.85 -35.01
CA LEU A 195 -24.15 47.97 -34.75
C LEU A 195 -23.41 48.46 -36.01
N HIS A 196 -22.96 47.55 -36.87
CA HIS A 196 -22.38 47.88 -38.17
C HIS A 196 -23.41 48.50 -39.11
N ALA A 197 -24.63 47.98 -39.11
CA ALA A 197 -25.72 48.57 -39.93
C ALA A 197 -26.03 50.02 -39.49
N ILE A 198 -25.98 50.34 -38.21
CA ILE A 198 -26.16 51.70 -37.68
C ILE A 198 -24.94 52.61 -38.07
N GLU A 199 -23.74 52.08 -38.02
CA GLU A 199 -22.51 52.79 -38.41
C GLU A 199 -22.53 53.15 -39.89
N ASP A 200 -22.95 52.23 -40.77
CA ASP A 200 -23.06 52.47 -42.23
C ASP A 200 -24.10 53.52 -42.56
N VAL A 201 -25.28 53.49 -41.91
CA VAL A 201 -26.30 54.54 -42.06
C VAL A 201 -25.83 55.90 -41.55
N ALA A 202 -25.06 55.91 -40.45
CA ALA A 202 -24.52 57.17 -39.92
C ALA A 202 -23.45 57.77 -40.85
N LYS A 203 -22.69 56.97 -41.58
CA LYS A 203 -21.74 57.43 -42.59
C LYS A 203 -22.44 58.00 -43.84
N GLU A 204 -23.52 57.36 -44.32
CA GLU A 204 -24.33 57.87 -45.41
C GLU A 204 -25.02 59.21 -45.14
N LEU A 205 -25.31 59.50 -43.87
CA LEU A 205 -25.91 60.79 -43.44
C LEU A 205 -24.92 61.95 -43.31
N THR A 206 -23.62 61.66 -43.34
CA THR A 206 -22.54 62.66 -43.16
C THR A 206 -21.75 63.00 -44.41
N GLU A 207 -22.09 62.32 -45.55
CA GLU A 207 -21.71 62.71 -46.95
C GLU A 207 -22.80 63.51 -47.59
#